data_3d0807a167be5a701b679b44c150c34e
#
_entry.id   3d0807a167be5a701b679b44c150c34e
#
_cell.length_a   1.000
_cell.length_b   1.000
_cell.length_c   1.000
_cell.angle_alpha   90.00
_cell.angle_beta   90.00
_cell.angle_gamma   90.00
#
_symmetry.space_group_name_H-M   'P 1'
#
loop_
_entity.id
_entity.type
_entity.pdbx_description
1 polymer ?
#
loop_
_entity_poly.entity_id
_entity_poly.type
_entity_poly.pdbx_seq_one_letter_code
_entity_poly.pdbx_strand_id
1 'polypeptide(L)'
;MAKLNLNPGETMIGSGQMSLYQKRVLTKKPFQGNVFVTSQRVCFKISMMPGEPDMNLPLEEIKGFSVGKIALFTAVTIHSKSGEIYPFTGFPAKKLQDWLRQVGVQEL
;
A
#
# COMPACT_ATOMS: atom_id res chain seq x y z
N MET A 1 -8.69 8.37 -13.24
CA MET A 1 -7.52 7.87 -12.51
C MET A 1 -7.41 8.53 -11.14
N ALA A 2 -7.17 7.71 -10.13
CA ALA A 2 -6.87 8.26 -8.81
C ALA A 2 -5.54 9.00 -8.85
N LYS A 3 -5.48 10.14 -8.16
CA LYS A 3 -4.28 10.97 -8.10
C LYS A 3 -3.91 11.23 -6.65
N LEU A 4 -2.61 11.17 -6.39
CA LEU A 4 -2.05 11.51 -5.10
C LEU A 4 -1.36 12.87 -5.21
N ASN A 5 -1.66 13.77 -4.28
CA ASN A 5 -0.96 15.05 -4.19
C ASN A 5 0.41 14.82 -3.56
N LEU A 6 1.46 15.05 -4.34
CA LEU A 6 2.83 14.84 -3.87
C LEU A 6 3.32 16.03 -3.04
N ASN A 7 4.09 15.71 -2.00
CA ASN A 7 4.77 16.72 -1.19
C ASN A 7 5.99 17.28 -1.94
N PRO A 8 6.53 18.43 -1.52
CA PRO A 8 7.79 18.93 -2.09
C PRO A 8 8.89 17.87 -1.97
N GLY A 9 9.61 17.63 -3.07
CA GLY A 9 10.68 16.64 -3.12
C GLY A 9 10.24 15.19 -3.18
N GLU A 10 8.93 14.93 -3.20
CA GLU A 10 8.40 13.57 -3.27
C GLU A 10 8.34 13.10 -4.72
N THR A 11 8.81 11.89 -4.98
CA THR A 11 8.81 11.28 -6.31
C THR A 11 7.91 10.04 -6.31
N MET A 12 7.03 9.93 -7.30
CA MET A 12 6.20 8.74 -7.48
C MET A 12 7.07 7.58 -8.00
N ILE A 13 7.08 6.48 -7.26
CA ILE A 13 7.81 5.26 -7.64
C ILE A 13 6.90 4.33 -8.41
N GLY A 14 5.67 4.15 -7.94
CA GLY A 14 4.70 3.32 -8.63
C GLY A 14 3.31 3.44 -8.04
N SER A 15 2.31 3.05 -8.83
CA SER A 15 0.92 3.05 -8.39
C SER A 15 0.16 1.97 -9.14
N GLY A 16 -0.92 1.49 -8.53
CA GLY A 16 -1.76 0.49 -9.16
C GLY A 16 -3.02 0.23 -8.37
N GLN A 17 -4.01 -0.34 -9.07
CA GLN A 17 -5.28 -0.70 -8.46
C GLN A 17 -5.12 -1.99 -7.67
N MET A 18 -5.49 -1.95 -6.39
CA MET A 18 -5.37 -3.09 -5.50
C MET A 18 -6.51 -3.11 -4.49
N SER A 19 -6.64 -4.23 -3.79
CA SER A 19 -7.60 -4.39 -2.69
C SER A 19 -6.84 -4.39 -1.38
N LEU A 20 -7.33 -3.62 -0.40
CA LEU A 20 -6.77 -3.57 0.95
C LEU A 20 -7.70 -4.27 1.93
N TYR A 21 -7.17 -5.25 2.65
CA TYR A 21 -7.91 -5.96 3.69
C TYR A 21 -7.58 -5.35 5.05
N GLN A 22 -8.61 -4.82 5.73
CA GLN A 22 -8.43 -4.26 7.07
C GLN A 22 -9.19 -5.06 8.11
N LYS A 23 -8.51 -5.44 9.19
CA LYS A 23 -9.10 -6.22 10.27
C LYS A 23 -10.14 -5.46 11.09
N ARG A 24 -10.10 -4.13 11.06
CA ARG A 24 -10.97 -3.30 11.89
C ARG A 24 -12.40 -3.23 11.40
N VAL A 25 -12.66 -3.68 10.18
CA VAL A 25 -14.00 -3.62 9.61
C VAL A 25 -14.65 -4.97 9.81
N LEU A 26 -15.85 -4.97 10.39
CA LEU A 26 -16.63 -6.19 10.62
C LEU A 26 -17.03 -6.87 9.31
N THR A 27 -16.87 -6.20 8.20
CA THR A 27 -17.12 -6.77 6.88
C THR A 27 -15.88 -7.47 6.36
N LYS A 28 -16.04 -8.67 5.83
CA LYS A 28 -14.94 -9.44 5.23
C LYS A 28 -14.56 -8.94 3.84
N LYS A 29 -15.17 -7.85 3.37
CA LYS A 29 -14.92 -7.31 2.04
C LYS A 29 -13.72 -6.36 2.07
N PRO A 30 -12.77 -6.53 1.12
CA PRO A 30 -11.65 -5.60 1.02
C PRO A 30 -12.11 -4.26 0.46
N PHE A 31 -11.32 -3.22 0.73
CA PHE A 31 -11.52 -1.92 0.11
C PHE A 31 -10.83 -1.92 -1.25
N GLN A 32 -11.54 -1.51 -2.28
CA GLN A 32 -10.97 -1.35 -3.62
C GLN A 32 -10.45 0.08 -3.77
N GLY A 33 -9.25 0.21 -4.32
CA GLY A 33 -8.66 1.53 -4.51
C GLY A 33 -7.33 1.45 -5.23
N ASN A 34 -6.51 2.48 -5.03
CA ASN A 34 -5.19 2.55 -5.64
C ASN A 34 -4.12 2.70 -4.57
N VAL A 35 -3.07 1.87 -4.68
CA VAL A 35 -1.89 2.00 -3.86
C VAL A 35 -0.88 2.90 -4.57
N PHE A 36 -0.18 3.71 -3.78
CA PHE A 36 0.88 4.59 -4.27
C PHE A 36 2.12 4.37 -3.43
N VAL A 37 3.24 4.14 -4.08
CA VAL A 37 4.54 4.09 -3.42
C VAL A 37 5.35 5.27 -3.92
N THR A 38 5.79 6.10 -2.98
CA THR A 38 6.60 7.27 -3.31
C THR A 38 7.94 7.20 -2.59
N SER A 39 8.80 8.18 -2.85
CA SER A 39 10.09 8.28 -2.16
C SER A 39 9.95 8.61 -0.68
N GLN A 40 8.73 8.92 -0.19
CA GLN A 40 8.49 9.34 1.20
C GLN A 40 7.50 8.47 1.96
N ARG A 41 6.58 7.79 1.26
CA ARG A 41 5.47 7.12 1.93
C ARG A 41 4.79 6.07 1.04
N VAL A 42 3.96 5.24 1.67
CA VAL A 42 3.02 4.35 0.97
C VAL A 42 1.61 4.83 1.31
N CYS A 43 0.80 5.01 0.29
CA CYS A 43 -0.56 5.53 0.44
C CYS A 43 -1.58 4.62 -0.25
N PHE A 44 -2.82 4.69 0.20
CA PHE A 44 -3.93 4.00 -0.44
C PHE A 44 -5.11 4.96 -0.51
N LYS A 45 -5.71 5.09 -1.68
CA LYS A 45 -6.88 5.94 -1.91
C LYS A 45 -8.02 5.11 -2.48
N ILE A 46 -9.16 5.17 -1.80
CA ILE A 46 -10.39 4.54 -2.26
C ILE A 46 -11.06 5.42 -3.32
N SER A 47 -11.11 6.74 -3.06
CA SER A 47 -11.72 7.69 -3.97
C SER A 47 -10.81 8.01 -5.15
N MET A 48 -11.38 8.15 -6.34
CA MET A 48 -10.66 8.62 -7.53
C MET A 48 -10.53 10.14 -7.56
N MET A 49 -11.23 10.84 -6.68
CA MET A 49 -11.15 12.30 -6.59
C MET A 49 -9.83 12.75 -5.97
N PRO A 50 -9.28 13.89 -6.37
CA PRO A 50 -8.10 14.44 -5.71
C PRO A 50 -8.38 14.70 -4.24
N GLY A 51 -7.37 14.52 -3.38
CA GLY A 51 -7.52 14.73 -1.95
C GLY A 51 -6.57 13.87 -1.14
N GLU A 52 -6.81 13.84 0.15
CA GLU A 52 -5.99 13.08 1.07
C GLU A 52 -6.20 11.56 0.89
N PRO A 53 -5.14 10.77 1.05
CA PRO A 53 -5.27 9.32 1.00
C PRO A 53 -6.00 8.78 2.22
N ASP A 54 -6.67 7.64 2.04
CA ASP A 54 -7.36 6.95 3.13
C ASP A 54 -6.38 6.26 4.08
N MET A 55 -5.23 5.85 3.55
CA MET A 55 -4.12 5.31 4.34
C MET A 55 -2.85 6.04 3.92
N ASN A 56 -2.10 6.52 4.88
CA ASN A 56 -0.84 7.22 4.65
C ASN A 56 0.19 6.72 5.64
N LEU A 57 1.22 6.03 5.14
CA LEU A 57 2.22 5.40 5.97
C LEU A 57 3.61 5.89 5.55
N PRO A 58 4.21 6.83 6.31
CA PRO A 58 5.57 7.28 6.02
C PRO A 58 6.56 6.12 6.06
N LEU A 59 7.58 6.16 5.21
CA LEU A 59 8.55 5.07 5.11
C LEU A 59 9.23 4.76 6.43
N GLU A 60 9.49 5.78 7.25
CA GLU A 60 10.12 5.59 8.56
C GLU A 60 9.24 4.82 9.55
N GLU A 61 7.94 4.72 9.29
CA GLU A 61 7.01 3.97 10.13
C GLU A 61 6.77 2.55 9.62
N ILE A 62 7.41 2.17 8.53
CA ILE A 62 7.27 0.84 7.95
C ILE A 62 8.38 -0.07 8.48
N LYS A 63 7.99 -1.17 9.12
CA LYS A 63 8.92 -2.20 9.57
C LYS A 63 9.43 -3.02 8.39
N GLY A 64 8.55 -3.37 7.46
CA GLY A 64 8.87 -4.17 6.30
C GLY A 64 7.60 -4.70 5.65
N PHE A 65 7.76 -5.63 4.70
CA PHE A 65 6.61 -6.28 4.08
C PHE A 65 6.81 -7.78 4.05
N SER A 66 5.71 -8.53 3.99
CA SER A 66 5.73 -9.97 3.83
C SER A 66 4.85 -10.37 2.65
N VAL A 67 5.15 -11.54 2.07
CA VAL A 67 4.40 -12.05 0.93
C VAL A 67 3.74 -13.35 1.35
N GLY A 68 2.45 -13.45 1.09
CA GLY A 68 1.67 -14.64 1.39
C GLY A 68 0.52 -14.77 0.42
N LYS A 69 -0.54 -15.44 0.87
CA LYS A 69 -1.74 -15.60 0.05
C LYS A 69 -3.00 -15.34 0.86
N ILE A 70 -3.98 -14.72 0.19
CA ILE A 70 -5.35 -14.63 0.69
C ILE A 70 -6.19 -15.34 -0.37
N ALA A 71 -6.79 -16.48 0.00
CA ALA A 71 -7.44 -17.39 -0.94
C ALA A 71 -6.43 -17.79 -2.04
N LEU A 72 -6.70 -17.52 -3.31
CA LEU A 72 -5.82 -17.86 -4.43
C LEU A 72 -4.93 -16.68 -4.86
N PHE A 73 -5.03 -15.54 -4.18
CA PHE A 73 -4.34 -14.31 -4.60
C PHE A 73 -3.08 -14.08 -3.78
N THR A 74 -2.02 -13.64 -4.47
CA THR A 74 -0.81 -13.19 -3.78
C THR A 74 -1.13 -11.95 -2.96
N ALA A 75 -0.77 -12.00 -1.69
CA ALA A 75 -0.97 -10.87 -0.76
C ALA A 75 0.38 -10.30 -0.36
N VAL A 76 0.53 -8.99 -0.54
CA VAL A 76 1.69 -8.24 -0.03
C VAL A 76 1.21 -7.48 1.19
N THR A 77 1.74 -7.85 2.35
CA THR A 77 1.34 -7.25 3.63
C THR A 77 2.42 -6.27 4.09
N ILE A 78 2.04 -5.01 4.25
CA ILE A 78 2.94 -4.00 4.79
C ILE A 78 2.78 -3.99 6.30
N HIS A 79 3.90 -4.09 7.02
CA HIS A 79 3.93 -4.11 8.47
C HIS A 79 4.41 -2.77 9.00
N SER A 80 3.59 -2.14 9.82
CA SER A 80 3.93 -0.90 10.49
C SER A 80 4.74 -1.20 11.75
N LYS A 81 5.62 -0.27 12.14
CA LYS A 81 6.36 -0.37 13.40
C LYS A 81 5.45 -0.32 14.61
N SER A 82 4.24 0.22 14.46
CA SER A 82 3.23 0.25 15.52
C SER A 82 2.51 -1.09 15.70
N GLY A 83 2.75 -2.06 14.82
CA GLY A 83 2.13 -3.38 14.88
C GLY A 83 0.91 -3.56 13.98
N GLU A 84 0.49 -2.51 13.29
CA GLU A 84 -0.61 -2.62 12.33
C GLU A 84 -0.13 -3.28 11.05
N ILE A 85 -1.04 -3.99 10.37
CA ILE A 85 -0.73 -4.65 9.11
C ILE A 85 -1.71 -4.20 8.03
N TYR A 86 -1.22 -4.14 6.79
CA TYR A 86 -1.98 -3.70 5.63
C TYR A 86 -1.80 -4.71 4.50
N PRO A 87 -2.67 -5.74 4.41
CA PRO A 87 -2.59 -6.73 3.34
C PRO A 87 -3.19 -6.20 2.05
N PHE A 88 -2.43 -6.26 0.95
CA PHE A 88 -2.88 -5.83 -0.37
C PHE A 88 -2.87 -7.02 -1.32
N THR A 89 -3.93 -7.14 -2.13
CA THR A 89 -4.00 -8.11 -3.23
C THR A 89 -4.34 -7.41 -4.53
N GLY A 90 -3.93 -7.98 -5.65
CA GLY A 90 -4.25 -7.46 -6.98
C GLY A 90 -3.17 -7.77 -7.99
N PHE A 91 -3.41 -7.40 -9.25
CA PHE A 91 -2.46 -7.63 -10.34
C PHE A 91 -1.08 -7.02 -10.07
N PRO A 92 -0.98 -5.79 -9.50
CA PRO A 92 0.33 -5.19 -9.26
C PRO A 92 1.11 -5.77 -8.07
N ALA A 93 0.68 -6.91 -7.49
CA ALA A 93 1.34 -7.45 -6.28
C ALA A 93 2.84 -7.64 -6.46
N LYS A 94 3.29 -8.15 -7.61
CA LYS A 94 4.71 -8.32 -7.87
C LYS A 94 5.41 -6.97 -8.04
N LYS A 95 4.78 -6.04 -8.73
CA LYS A 95 5.32 -4.69 -8.91
C LYS A 95 5.39 -3.94 -7.58
N LEU A 96 4.38 -4.12 -6.71
CA LEU A 96 4.39 -3.50 -5.40
C LEU A 96 5.61 -3.95 -4.59
N GLN A 97 5.97 -5.23 -4.65
CA GLN A 97 7.17 -5.73 -4.00
C GLN A 97 8.42 -5.01 -4.50
N ASP A 98 8.52 -4.84 -5.82
CA ASP A 98 9.68 -4.15 -6.42
C ASP A 98 9.72 -2.68 -6.01
N TRP A 99 8.58 -2.00 -6.01
CA TRP A 99 8.50 -0.60 -5.58
C TRP A 99 8.93 -0.44 -4.11
N LEU A 100 8.48 -1.35 -3.24
CA LEU A 100 8.84 -1.31 -1.83
C LEU A 100 10.35 -1.50 -1.65
N ARG A 101 10.95 -2.42 -2.39
CA ARG A 101 12.40 -2.61 -2.34
C ARG A 101 13.16 -1.38 -2.84
N GLN A 102 12.64 -0.72 -3.87
CA GLN A 102 13.26 0.50 -4.40
C GLN A 102 13.34 1.61 -3.38
N VAL A 103 12.37 1.70 -2.48
CA VAL A 103 12.36 2.75 -1.44
C VAL A 103 12.96 2.27 -0.12
N GLY A 104 13.61 1.11 -0.12
CA GLY A 104 14.34 0.62 1.04
C GLY A 104 13.51 -0.18 2.04
N VAL A 105 12.28 -0.53 1.71
CA VAL A 105 11.46 -1.38 2.57
C VAL A 105 11.88 -2.84 2.35
N GLN A 106 12.28 -3.51 3.42
CA GLN A 106 12.79 -4.87 3.31
C GLN A 106 11.69 -5.91 3.50
N GLU A 107 11.89 -7.06 2.89
CA GLU A 107 11.02 -8.21 3.09
C GLU A 107 11.34 -8.84 4.45
N LEU A 108 10.29 -9.12 5.20
CA LEU A 108 10.40 -9.74 6.53
C LEU A 108 10.46 -11.26 6.43
#